data_2c2dd5388be67fecb7ca5ceb73387d59
#
_entry.id   2c2dd5388be67fecb7ca5ceb73387d59
#
_cell.length_a   1.000
_cell.length_b   1.000
_cell.length_c   1.000
_cell.angle_alpha   90.00
_cell.angle_beta   90.00
_cell.angle_gamma   90.00
#
_symmetry.space_group_name_H-M   'P 1'
#
loop_
_entity.id
_entity.type
_entity.pdbx_description
1 polymer ?
#
loop_
_entity_poly.entity_id
_entity_poly.type
_entity_poly.pdbx_seq_one_letter_code
_entity_poly.pdbx_strand_id
1 'polypeptide(L)'
;AVYFNELTGDEEFAKTYAQEIADELGRHESVADVEFDNTCIDTAFYLDYCPNYIPHEDEDGYAEDLETAETEQMPIKSFNRFTELAPEEKTIFDHYVQRTYQEPRFSPWGMVQDCTVIAPGIYSVVTAGHGGMMIDAALAPHILSPEALSEGFTESGYYCYEEDAAESIPLRELYDKGILGKTNEYFTRLEYVSTDPDAEDEYIRFAALTETEKEGKLKQWNDAVNETVAHWYPSYWEAYQQAQGMSENNAENTDLNAVLDQSDLGGAKTRFKSNVAAIRLSKFLHERNAMATDAERKVLAKYVGWGGLAQAFDETNEQWRKEYEELKSLLTPSEYEMAKGSVLNAHYTSREVIGGIYAALERFGVKGNNRILEPALGTGNFFGYMPQEIATGARLHGVELDTVTGMIASKLYPQANVQIKGFEETSFPDDYFDLVVSNVPFGGYGVYDSEYSRQKFLIHDYFIAKSLDKVKPNGIVAVVTSKGTLDKLNPTARKYMAERAELLGAIRLPNTAFKQTANTEAVTDILFFQKREEKIS
;
A
#
# COMPACT_ATOMS: atom_id res chain seq x y z
N ALA A 1 -7.78 -4.95 26.45
CA ALA A 1 -8.50 -4.33 25.36
C ALA A 1 -8.04 -4.96 24.05
N VAL A 2 -8.92 -5.20 23.12
CA VAL A 2 -8.60 -5.72 21.80
C VAL A 2 -8.81 -4.56 20.84
N TYR A 3 -7.75 -4.22 20.09
CA TYR A 3 -7.83 -3.15 19.09
C TYR A 3 -8.23 -3.75 17.77
N PHE A 4 -9.36 -3.30 17.24
CA PHE A 4 -9.70 -3.53 15.85
C PHE A 4 -9.23 -2.36 15.02
N ASN A 5 -8.44 -2.61 14.01
CA ASN A 5 -8.24 -1.64 12.95
C ASN A 5 -9.53 -1.58 12.17
N GLU A 6 -10.42 -0.66 12.56
CA GLU A 6 -11.32 -0.23 11.86
C GLU A 6 -12.31 -0.66 11.17
N LEU A 7 -13.12 -0.61 10.93
CA LEU A 7 -13.57 -0.87 9.76
C LEU A 7 -14.86 -0.41 9.36
N THR A 8 -15.80 -0.31 10.19
CA THR A 8 -17.15 -0.07 9.72
C THR A 8 -17.83 1.08 10.42
N GLY A 9 -17.28 1.59 11.53
CA GLY A 9 -18.01 2.50 12.40
C GLY A 9 -19.30 1.84 12.97
N ASP A 10 -19.38 0.52 12.90
CA ASP A 10 -20.56 -0.24 13.28
C ASP A 10 -20.30 -0.90 14.65
N GLU A 11 -20.84 -0.28 15.68
CA GLU A 11 -20.72 -0.71 17.06
C GLU A 11 -21.31 -2.12 17.30
N GLU A 12 -22.39 -2.47 16.60
CA GLU A 12 -23.02 -3.78 16.71
C GLU A 12 -22.13 -4.87 16.11
N PHE A 13 -21.45 -4.55 15.01
CA PHE A 13 -20.47 -5.43 14.38
C PHE A 13 -19.26 -5.64 15.31
N ALA A 14 -18.72 -4.58 15.91
CA ALA A 14 -17.59 -4.66 16.82
C ALA A 14 -17.93 -5.51 18.06
N LYS A 15 -19.10 -5.33 18.66
CA LYS A 15 -19.56 -6.13 19.81
C LYS A 15 -19.74 -7.61 19.47
N THR A 16 -20.28 -7.91 18.29
CA THR A 16 -20.47 -9.30 17.84
C THR A 16 -19.13 -10.01 17.67
N TYR A 17 -18.18 -9.38 17.03
CA TYR A 17 -16.85 -9.95 16.85
C TYR A 17 -16.08 -10.07 18.16
N ALA A 18 -16.24 -9.12 19.06
CA ALA A 18 -15.65 -9.18 20.38
C ALA A 18 -16.16 -10.38 21.19
N GLN A 19 -17.44 -10.64 21.09
CA GLN A 19 -18.03 -11.79 21.77
C GLN A 19 -17.55 -13.12 21.16
N GLU A 20 -17.44 -13.18 19.82
CA GLU A 20 -16.90 -14.36 19.12
C GLU A 20 -15.48 -14.68 19.58
N ILE A 21 -14.65 -13.66 19.81
CA ILE A 21 -13.29 -13.86 20.33
C ILE A 21 -13.29 -14.33 21.75
N ALA A 22 -14.10 -13.71 22.60
CA ALA A 22 -14.23 -14.11 23.99
C ALA A 22 -14.69 -15.58 24.09
N ASP A 23 -15.61 -15.99 23.22
CA ASP A 23 -16.12 -17.37 23.13
C ASP A 23 -15.06 -18.34 22.61
N GLU A 24 -14.30 -17.98 21.56
CA GLU A 24 -13.21 -18.80 21.01
C GLU A 24 -12.06 -18.99 22.02
N LEU A 25 -11.81 -18.00 22.87
CA LEU A 25 -10.81 -18.10 23.93
C LEU A 25 -11.31 -18.91 25.16
N GLY A 26 -12.53 -19.45 25.10
CA GLY A 26 -13.13 -20.19 26.22
C GLY A 26 -13.45 -19.32 27.43
N ARG A 27 -13.52 -18.01 27.24
CA ARG A 27 -13.95 -17.05 28.24
C ARG A 27 -15.45 -16.81 28.08
N HIS A 28 -16.23 -17.39 28.92
CA HIS A 28 -17.70 -17.23 28.96
C HIS A 28 -18.12 -15.93 29.65
N GLU A 29 -17.46 -14.84 29.35
CA GLU A 29 -17.68 -13.54 29.97
C GLU A 29 -18.25 -12.58 28.95
N SER A 30 -19.22 -11.78 29.33
CA SER A 30 -19.87 -10.83 28.44
C SER A 30 -18.98 -9.64 28.17
N VAL A 31 -18.95 -9.19 26.91
CA VAL A 31 -18.29 -7.95 26.50
C VAL A 31 -19.07 -6.78 27.12
N ALA A 32 -18.40 -5.97 27.94
CA ALA A 32 -19.06 -4.87 28.65
C ALA A 32 -19.31 -3.66 27.75
N ASP A 33 -18.30 -3.19 27.02
CA ASP A 33 -18.44 -2.03 26.15
C ASP A 33 -17.43 -2.03 24.98
N VAL A 34 -17.70 -1.19 23.98
CA VAL A 34 -16.82 -0.94 22.84
C VAL A 34 -16.66 0.57 22.69
N GLU A 35 -15.46 1.07 22.93
CA GLU A 35 -15.14 2.49 22.81
C GLU A 35 -14.38 2.78 21.52
N PHE A 36 -14.79 3.84 20.82
CA PHE A 36 -14.12 4.29 19.60
C PHE A 36 -13.09 5.37 19.94
N ASP A 37 -11.81 5.10 19.72
CA ASP A 37 -10.79 6.14 19.83
C ASP A 37 -10.65 6.88 18.51
N ASN A 38 -11.26 8.06 18.45
CA ASN A 38 -11.16 8.96 17.31
C ASN A 38 -9.86 9.78 17.30
N THR A 39 -8.94 9.56 18.22
CA THR A 39 -7.68 10.32 18.30
C THR A 39 -6.56 9.69 17.46
N CYS A 40 -6.70 8.44 17.06
CA CYS A 40 -5.80 7.77 16.13
C CYS A 40 -6.26 8.02 14.70
N ILE A 41 -5.30 8.20 13.77
CA ILE A 41 -5.53 8.35 12.33
C ILE A 41 -6.22 7.11 11.75
N ASP A 42 -6.04 5.96 12.39
CA ASP A 42 -6.79 4.73 12.15
C ASP A 42 -7.89 4.64 13.22
N THR A 43 -9.13 4.54 12.79
CA THR A 43 -10.26 4.32 13.68
C THR A 43 -10.06 2.98 14.39
N ALA A 44 -9.59 2.99 15.62
CA ALA A 44 -9.39 1.79 16.41
C ALA A 44 -10.59 1.62 17.35
N PHE A 45 -11.11 0.41 17.45
CA PHE A 45 -12.13 0.05 18.41
C PHE A 45 -11.47 -0.54 19.65
N TYR A 46 -11.82 -0.02 20.80
CA TYR A 46 -11.42 -0.55 22.09
C TYR A 46 -12.53 -1.43 22.65
N LEU A 47 -12.17 -2.59 23.10
CA LEU A 47 -13.04 -3.51 23.78
C LEU A 47 -12.63 -3.52 25.24
N ASP A 48 -13.45 -2.95 26.09
CA ASP A 48 -13.29 -3.04 27.52
C ASP A 48 -13.89 -4.36 28.03
N TYR A 49 -13.03 -5.14 28.64
CA TYR A 49 -13.36 -6.43 29.20
C TYR A 49 -13.31 -6.37 30.73
N CYS A 50 -14.43 -6.65 31.36
CA CYS A 50 -14.53 -6.71 32.83
C CYS A 50 -14.61 -8.16 33.32
N PRO A 51 -13.48 -8.80 33.71
CA PRO A 51 -13.46 -10.20 34.11
C PRO A 51 -14.27 -10.52 35.38
N ASN A 52 -14.64 -9.51 36.14
CA ASN A 52 -15.39 -9.67 37.40
C ASN A 52 -16.77 -9.00 37.37
N TYR A 53 -17.27 -8.62 36.18
CA TYR A 53 -18.58 -8.01 36.08
C TYR A 53 -19.67 -9.05 36.33
N ILE A 54 -20.42 -8.84 37.41
CA ILE A 54 -21.67 -9.56 37.69
C ILE A 54 -22.79 -8.55 37.48
N PRO A 55 -23.62 -8.70 36.42
CA PRO A 55 -24.72 -7.79 36.21
C PRO A 55 -25.66 -7.83 37.40
N HIS A 56 -25.82 -6.72 38.09
CA HIS A 56 -26.90 -6.53 39.01
C HIS A 56 -28.11 -5.96 38.24
N GLU A 57 -29.20 -6.71 38.24
CA GLU A 57 -30.48 -6.23 37.75
C GLU A 57 -31.06 -5.23 38.77
N ASP A 58 -30.68 -3.97 38.71
CA ASP A 58 -31.33 -2.88 39.38
C ASP A 58 -31.95 -1.92 38.37
N GLU A 59 -33.15 -1.48 38.64
CA GLU A 59 -34.10 -0.86 37.74
C GLU A 59 -33.66 0.49 37.09
N ASP A 60 -32.48 1.05 37.43
CA ASP A 60 -32.04 2.39 36.99
C ASP A 60 -30.53 2.53 36.68
N GLY A 61 -29.73 1.46 36.64
CA GLY A 61 -28.32 1.66 36.83
C GLY A 61 -27.35 1.04 35.81
N TYR A 62 -27.39 1.41 34.58
CA TYR A 62 -26.32 1.00 33.62
C TYR A 62 -25.01 1.78 33.74
N ALA A 63 -24.98 2.89 34.49
CA ALA A 63 -23.84 3.81 34.47
C ALA A 63 -22.93 3.74 35.72
N GLU A 64 -23.44 3.33 36.88
CA GLU A 64 -22.65 3.40 38.11
C GLU A 64 -21.76 2.17 38.37
N ASP A 65 -22.10 1.00 37.84
CA ASP A 65 -21.32 -0.22 38.06
C ASP A 65 -20.08 -0.36 37.17
N LEU A 66 -20.05 0.33 36.01
CA LEU A 66 -18.89 0.33 35.12
C LEU A 66 -17.72 1.17 35.63
N GLU A 67 -17.97 2.21 36.45
CA GLU A 67 -16.91 3.05 37.02
C GLU A 67 -16.09 2.33 38.13
N THR A 68 -16.57 1.23 38.67
CA THR A 68 -15.91 0.49 39.75
C THR A 68 -15.28 -0.83 39.31
N ALA A 69 -15.49 -1.26 38.07
CA ALA A 69 -14.86 -2.46 37.53
C ALA A 69 -13.41 -2.18 37.12
N GLU A 70 -12.46 -2.97 37.63
CA GLU A 70 -11.08 -2.92 37.16
C GLU A 70 -11.04 -3.39 35.72
N THR A 71 -10.92 -2.44 34.78
CA THR A 71 -10.73 -2.72 33.35
C THR A 71 -9.26 -2.99 33.07
N GLU A 72 -8.95 -4.16 32.56
CA GLU A 72 -7.62 -4.46 32.01
C GLU A 72 -7.60 -4.04 30.55
N GLN A 73 -6.89 -2.95 30.23
CA GLN A 73 -6.64 -2.54 28.86
C GLN A 73 -5.39 -3.24 28.34
N MET A 74 -5.51 -3.99 27.26
CA MET A 74 -4.38 -4.65 26.63
C MET A 74 -4.23 -4.19 25.17
N PRO A 75 -3.11 -3.55 24.79
CA PRO A 75 -2.84 -3.22 23.41
C PRO A 75 -2.50 -4.49 22.64
N ILE A 76 -3.34 -4.91 21.74
CA ILE A 76 -3.06 -5.99 20.81
C ILE A 76 -3.14 -5.47 19.39
N LYS A 77 -2.27 -6.03 18.54
CA LYS A 77 -2.23 -5.78 17.10
C LYS A 77 -3.63 -5.73 16.49
N SER A 78 -3.87 -4.76 15.65
CA SER A 78 -5.12 -4.61 14.93
C SER A 78 -5.35 -5.76 13.95
N PHE A 79 -6.51 -6.38 14.02
CA PHE A 79 -6.90 -7.48 13.15
C PHE A 79 -8.00 -7.04 12.20
N ASN A 80 -7.82 -7.26 10.92
CA ASN A 80 -8.83 -6.93 9.91
C ASN A 80 -10.00 -7.91 9.86
N ARG A 81 -9.84 -9.13 10.42
CA ARG A 81 -10.88 -10.15 10.58
C ARG A 81 -10.46 -11.19 11.61
N PHE A 82 -11.28 -11.40 12.61
CA PHE A 82 -10.99 -12.37 13.68
C PHE A 82 -11.07 -13.83 13.26
N THR A 83 -11.97 -14.15 12.36
CA THR A 83 -12.11 -15.50 11.79
C THR A 83 -10.93 -15.93 10.92
N GLU A 84 -10.03 -15.00 10.59
CA GLU A 84 -8.88 -15.22 9.71
C GLU A 84 -7.54 -14.94 10.42
N LEU A 85 -7.50 -14.97 11.77
CA LEU A 85 -6.24 -14.87 12.50
C LEU A 85 -5.29 -16.00 12.07
N ALA A 86 -4.08 -15.63 11.65
CA ALA A 86 -3.03 -16.63 11.48
C ALA A 86 -2.77 -17.33 12.82
N PRO A 87 -2.42 -18.63 12.82
CA PRO A 87 -2.14 -19.37 14.06
C PRO A 87 -1.14 -18.65 14.98
N GLU A 88 -0.19 -17.94 14.40
CA GLU A 88 0.82 -17.15 15.10
C GLU A 88 0.22 -15.92 15.79
N GLU A 89 -0.72 -15.24 15.17
CA GLU A 89 -1.41 -14.07 15.71
C GLU A 89 -2.37 -14.48 16.84
N LYS A 90 -3.03 -15.62 16.71
CA LYS A 90 -3.84 -16.21 17.79
C LYS A 90 -2.98 -16.57 18.99
N THR A 91 -1.77 -17.11 18.77
CA THR A 91 -0.82 -17.44 19.83
C THR A 91 -0.34 -16.18 20.56
N ILE A 92 -0.07 -15.09 19.84
CA ILE A 92 0.29 -13.80 20.44
C ILE A 92 -0.86 -13.27 21.30
N PHE A 93 -2.08 -13.29 20.77
CA PHE A 93 -3.28 -12.89 21.49
C PHE A 93 -3.50 -13.70 22.76
N ASP A 94 -3.49 -15.03 22.68
CA ASP A 94 -3.62 -15.94 23.81
C ASP A 94 -2.56 -15.66 24.88
N HIS A 95 -1.35 -15.32 24.44
CA HIS A 95 -0.24 -15.03 25.34
C HIS A 95 -0.46 -13.73 26.11
N TYR A 96 -0.92 -12.67 25.45
CA TYR A 96 -1.23 -11.39 26.09
C TYR A 96 -2.43 -11.47 27.04
N VAL A 97 -3.44 -12.25 26.70
CA VAL A 97 -4.68 -12.36 27.48
C VAL A 97 -4.51 -13.23 28.73
N GLN A 98 -3.57 -14.17 28.73
CA GLN A 98 -3.44 -15.15 29.83
C GLN A 98 -2.35 -14.83 30.86
N ARG A 99 -1.54 -13.79 30.67
CA ARG A 99 -0.41 -13.47 31.54
C ARG A 99 -0.51 -12.08 32.15
N THR A 100 -0.23 -12.02 33.47
CA THR A 100 0.07 -10.76 34.14
C THR A 100 1.56 -10.49 34.01
N TYR A 101 1.94 -9.42 33.33
CA TYR A 101 3.32 -8.99 33.21
C TYR A 101 3.68 -8.06 34.37
N GLN A 102 4.86 -8.23 34.93
CA GLN A 102 5.40 -7.36 35.97
C GLN A 102 6.64 -6.65 35.45
N GLU A 103 6.78 -5.38 35.77
CA GLU A 103 7.98 -4.62 35.45
C GLU A 103 9.22 -5.26 36.08
N PRO A 104 10.33 -5.40 35.35
CA PRO A 104 11.55 -5.97 35.85
C PRO A 104 12.17 -5.06 36.93
N ARG A 105 12.48 -5.60 38.09
CA ARG A 105 13.20 -4.89 39.16
C ARG A 105 14.72 -5.00 39.01
N PHE A 106 15.18 -6.01 38.30
CA PHE A 106 16.58 -6.31 38.01
C PHE A 106 16.73 -6.61 36.52
N SER A 107 17.85 -6.20 35.97
CA SER A 107 18.26 -6.47 34.61
C SER A 107 19.66 -7.07 34.60
N PRO A 108 20.17 -7.60 33.47
CA PRO A 108 21.56 -8.04 33.33
C PRO A 108 22.57 -6.94 33.66
N TRP A 109 22.16 -5.69 33.53
CA TRP A 109 23.02 -4.50 33.75
C TRP A 109 22.92 -3.96 35.17
N GLY A 110 22.07 -4.54 36.01
CA GLY A 110 21.94 -4.15 37.41
C GLY A 110 20.50 -3.89 37.87
N MET A 111 20.37 -3.20 38.98
CA MET A 111 19.06 -2.82 39.52
C MET A 111 18.43 -1.73 38.64
N VAL A 112 17.20 -1.99 38.20
CA VAL A 112 16.45 -1.05 37.35
C VAL A 112 16.12 0.21 38.14
N GLN A 113 16.52 1.37 37.63
CA GLN A 113 16.26 2.69 38.19
C GLN A 113 15.07 3.37 37.51
N ASP A 114 14.92 3.16 36.21
CA ASP A 114 13.77 3.61 35.44
C ASP A 114 13.34 2.52 34.46
N CYS A 115 12.02 2.41 34.25
CA CYS A 115 11.42 1.42 33.37
C CYS A 115 10.33 2.09 32.53
N THR A 116 10.49 2.03 31.21
CA THR A 116 9.45 2.46 30.27
C THR A 116 8.75 1.22 29.72
N VAL A 117 7.45 1.15 29.94
CA VAL A 117 6.63 0.07 29.40
C VAL A 117 6.27 0.39 27.94
N ILE A 118 6.85 -0.35 27.00
CA ILE A 118 6.53 -0.20 25.57
C ILE A 118 5.20 -0.88 25.27
N ALA A 119 5.04 -2.09 25.77
CA ALA A 119 3.80 -2.87 25.79
C ALA A 119 3.91 -3.92 26.92
N PRO A 120 2.81 -4.57 27.32
CA PRO A 120 2.87 -5.63 28.31
C PRO A 120 3.92 -6.69 27.96
N GLY A 121 4.90 -6.91 28.84
CA GLY A 121 6.01 -7.82 28.62
C GLY A 121 7.18 -7.26 27.78
N ILE A 122 7.15 -5.99 27.41
CA ILE A 122 8.19 -5.31 26.63
C ILE A 122 8.60 -4.03 27.35
N TYR A 123 9.86 -3.95 27.76
CA TYR A 123 10.38 -2.89 28.62
C TYR A 123 11.66 -2.29 28.06
N SER A 124 11.80 -0.98 28.13
CA SER A 124 13.08 -0.30 28.04
C SER A 124 13.50 0.08 29.46
N VAL A 125 14.66 -0.39 29.90
CA VAL A 125 15.13 -0.24 31.28
C VAL A 125 16.44 0.51 31.35
N VAL A 126 16.60 1.33 32.38
CA VAL A 126 17.80 2.09 32.66
C VAL A 126 18.31 1.71 34.06
N THR A 127 19.62 1.53 34.20
CA THR A 127 20.32 1.28 35.46
C THR A 127 21.34 2.38 35.75
N ALA A 128 22.14 2.25 36.78
CA ALA A 128 23.14 3.26 37.12
C ALA A 128 24.31 3.39 36.10
N GLY A 129 24.52 2.39 35.25
CA GLY A 129 25.64 2.35 34.32
C GLY A 129 25.25 2.03 32.88
N HIS A 130 24.25 1.23 32.68
CA HIS A 130 23.80 0.75 31.37
C HIS A 130 22.29 0.59 31.36
N GLY A 131 21.72 0.35 30.17
CA GLY A 131 20.33 0.05 29.98
C GLY A 131 20.09 -0.89 28.80
N GLY A 132 18.86 -0.96 28.36
CA GLY A 132 18.50 -1.74 27.17
C GLY A 132 17.06 -2.23 27.20
N MET A 133 16.73 -3.06 26.23
CA MET A 133 15.41 -3.63 26.09
C MET A 133 15.32 -5.03 26.71
N MET A 134 14.24 -5.25 27.45
CA MET A 134 13.90 -6.55 28.04
C MET A 134 12.51 -6.98 27.54
N ILE A 135 12.42 -8.16 26.94
CA ILE A 135 11.19 -8.72 26.38
C ILE A 135 10.95 -10.08 27.04
N ASP A 136 9.76 -10.31 27.57
CA ASP A 136 9.40 -11.60 28.18
C ASP A 136 9.78 -12.76 27.26
N ALA A 137 10.50 -13.75 27.78
CA ALA A 137 11.09 -14.82 26.99
C ALA A 137 10.05 -15.73 26.31
N ALA A 138 8.84 -15.79 26.84
CA ALA A 138 7.77 -16.55 26.19
C ALA A 138 7.04 -15.70 25.13
N LEU A 139 7.10 -14.38 25.24
CA LEU A 139 6.52 -13.45 24.25
C LEU A 139 7.45 -13.22 23.06
N ALA A 140 8.75 -13.05 23.30
CA ALA A 140 9.71 -12.65 22.30
C ALA A 140 9.68 -13.49 20.99
N PRO A 141 9.60 -14.85 21.02
CA PRO A 141 9.52 -15.66 19.80
C PRO A 141 8.28 -15.44 18.94
N HIS A 142 7.23 -14.80 19.47
CA HIS A 142 6.01 -14.52 18.75
C HIS A 142 5.98 -13.12 18.12
N ILE A 143 6.87 -12.23 18.57
CA ILE A 143 6.90 -10.84 18.12
C ILE A 143 8.21 -10.46 17.42
N LEU A 144 9.26 -11.23 17.58
CA LEU A 144 10.56 -10.99 16.93
C LEU A 144 10.87 -12.10 15.94
N SER A 145 11.65 -11.77 14.92
CA SER A 145 12.19 -12.76 13.98
C SER A 145 13.21 -13.69 14.65
N PRO A 146 13.43 -14.90 14.11
CA PRO A 146 14.51 -15.78 14.58
C PRO A 146 15.89 -15.12 14.54
N GLU A 147 16.14 -14.27 13.56
CA GLU A 147 17.36 -13.50 13.39
C GLU A 147 17.52 -12.47 14.51
N ALA A 148 16.46 -11.74 14.86
CA ALA A 148 16.46 -10.81 16.00
C ALA A 148 16.71 -11.53 17.32
N LEU A 149 16.08 -12.70 17.52
CA LEU A 149 16.28 -13.52 18.72
C LEU A 149 17.72 -14.02 18.85
N SER A 150 18.42 -14.28 17.73
CA SER A 150 19.81 -14.75 17.75
C SER A 150 20.81 -13.67 18.17
N GLU A 151 20.47 -12.40 18.03
CA GLU A 151 21.31 -11.25 18.41
C GLU A 151 21.09 -10.82 19.88
N GLY A 152 19.99 -11.26 20.50
CA GLY A 152 19.71 -11.06 21.91
C GLY A 152 20.23 -12.22 22.77
N PHE A 153 20.24 -12.03 24.08
CA PHE A 153 20.53 -13.10 25.03
C PHE A 153 19.41 -13.23 26.08
N THR A 154 19.28 -14.40 26.66
CA THR A 154 18.25 -14.67 27.67
C THR A 154 18.80 -14.61 29.08
N GLU A 155 18.14 -13.81 29.94
CA GLU A 155 18.43 -13.78 31.36
C GLU A 155 17.15 -13.50 32.17
N SER A 156 17.03 -14.19 33.31
CA SER A 156 15.95 -14.01 34.28
C SER A 156 14.52 -14.03 33.68
N GLY A 157 14.32 -14.80 32.60
CA GLY A 157 13.02 -14.94 31.94
C GLY A 157 12.74 -13.88 30.85
N TYR A 158 13.74 -13.13 30.43
CA TYR A 158 13.65 -12.13 29.38
C TYR A 158 14.67 -12.38 28.28
N TYR A 159 14.35 -11.98 27.03
CA TYR A 159 15.31 -11.65 26.00
C TYR A 159 15.78 -10.22 26.23
N CYS A 160 17.11 -10.04 26.26
CA CYS A 160 17.77 -8.79 26.62
C CYS A 160 18.62 -8.28 25.46
N TYR A 161 18.55 -6.95 25.22
CA TYR A 161 19.29 -6.25 24.17
C TYR A 161 19.86 -4.97 24.77
N GLU A 162 21.18 -4.80 24.70
CA GLU A 162 21.89 -3.68 25.31
C GLU A 162 21.67 -2.38 24.54
N GLU A 163 21.63 -1.23 25.25
CA GLU A 163 21.26 0.09 24.76
C GLU A 163 22.16 0.64 23.65
N ASP A 164 23.45 0.32 23.64
CA ASP A 164 24.40 0.94 22.72
C ASP A 164 24.12 0.63 21.24
N ALA A 165 23.75 -0.60 20.93
CA ALA A 165 23.48 -1.00 19.55
C ALA A 165 22.40 -2.08 19.43
N ALA A 166 22.38 -3.10 20.33
CA ALA A 166 21.56 -4.28 20.20
C ALA A 166 20.06 -3.98 20.32
N GLU A 167 19.67 -3.01 21.17
CA GLU A 167 18.25 -2.63 21.32
C GLU A 167 17.64 -2.07 20.03
N SER A 168 18.46 -1.57 19.10
CA SER A 168 17.99 -1.11 17.79
C SER A 168 17.30 -2.22 16.98
N ILE A 169 17.66 -3.49 17.23
CA ILE A 169 17.07 -4.65 16.57
C ILE A 169 15.58 -4.83 16.95
N PRO A 170 15.22 -5.06 18.22
CA PRO A 170 13.83 -5.17 18.59
C PRO A 170 13.06 -3.86 18.38
N LEU A 171 13.66 -2.69 18.60
CA LEU A 171 13.03 -1.40 18.30
C LEU A 171 12.56 -1.31 16.85
N ARG A 172 13.39 -1.75 15.90
CA ARG A 172 13.05 -1.77 14.49
C ARG A 172 11.82 -2.66 14.20
N GLU A 173 11.85 -3.91 14.70
CA GLU A 173 10.76 -4.84 14.43
C GLU A 173 9.45 -4.45 15.14
N LEU A 174 9.54 -3.95 16.38
CA LEU A 174 8.37 -3.48 17.13
C LEU A 174 7.73 -2.26 16.47
N TYR A 175 8.54 -1.35 15.91
CA TYR A 175 8.05 -0.19 15.19
C TYR A 175 7.30 -0.60 13.90
N ASP A 176 7.88 -1.49 13.11
CA ASP A 176 7.25 -1.94 11.87
C ASP A 176 5.97 -2.77 12.09
N LYS A 177 5.91 -3.47 13.22
CA LYS A 177 4.72 -4.22 13.62
C LYS A 177 3.66 -3.33 14.29
N GLY A 178 3.93 -2.03 14.42
CA GLY A 178 3.03 -1.06 15.06
C GLY A 178 2.87 -1.24 16.57
N ILE A 179 3.68 -2.11 17.21
CA ILE A 179 3.71 -2.28 18.68
C ILE A 179 4.34 -1.04 19.32
N LEU A 180 5.36 -0.47 18.68
CA LEU A 180 5.99 0.78 19.09
C LEU A 180 5.47 1.91 18.20
N GLY A 181 4.30 2.48 18.55
CA GLY A 181 3.70 3.61 17.84
C GLY A 181 4.19 4.97 18.33
N LYS A 182 3.96 6.04 17.54
CA LYS A 182 4.38 7.43 17.86
C LYS A 182 3.81 8.01 19.16
N THR A 183 2.72 7.45 19.66
CA THR A 183 2.09 7.83 20.95
C THR A 183 2.63 7.04 22.13
N ASN A 184 3.51 6.07 21.87
CA ASN A 184 4.07 5.22 22.92
C ASN A 184 4.91 6.03 23.91
N GLU A 185 4.91 5.61 25.19
CA GLU A 185 5.66 6.26 26.26
C GLU A 185 7.16 6.34 25.93
N TYR A 186 7.71 5.38 25.22
CA TYR A 186 9.09 5.40 24.74
C TYR A 186 9.41 6.67 23.97
N PHE A 187 8.59 7.07 22.98
CA PHE A 187 8.81 8.31 22.23
C PHE A 187 8.46 9.54 23.04
N THR A 188 7.40 9.52 23.85
CA THR A 188 6.96 10.71 24.59
C THR A 188 7.97 11.16 25.65
N ARG A 189 8.83 10.27 26.09
CA ARG A 189 9.93 10.56 27.04
C ARG A 189 11.19 11.09 26.36
N LEU A 190 11.36 10.93 25.03
CA LEU A 190 12.54 11.44 24.34
C LEU A 190 12.59 12.96 24.40
N GLU A 191 13.77 13.50 24.71
CA GLU A 191 14.06 14.93 24.76
C GLU A 191 14.95 15.34 23.60
N TYR A 192 14.66 16.48 23.01
CA TYR A 192 15.40 17.03 21.87
C TYR A 192 15.85 18.46 22.20
N VAL A 193 17.04 18.82 21.76
CA VAL A 193 17.52 20.20 21.87
C VAL A 193 16.61 21.09 21.02
N SER A 194 16.16 22.19 21.59
CA SER A 194 15.36 23.21 20.90
C SER A 194 16.09 23.71 19.66
N THR A 195 15.36 23.91 18.59
CA THR A 195 15.87 24.56 17.38
C THR A 195 15.64 26.09 17.41
N ASP A 196 15.05 26.62 18.48
CA ASP A 196 14.82 28.05 18.66
C ASP A 196 16.17 28.72 18.98
N PRO A 197 16.63 29.68 18.16
CA PRO A 197 17.90 30.37 18.38
C PRO A 197 17.97 31.19 19.69
N ASP A 198 16.80 31.52 20.25
CA ASP A 198 16.69 32.30 21.49
C ASP A 198 16.60 31.42 22.76
N ALA A 199 16.48 30.07 22.56
CA ALA A 199 16.42 29.09 23.64
C ALA A 199 17.72 28.25 23.66
N GLU A 200 18.85 28.86 24.02
CA GLU A 200 20.12 28.13 24.18
C GLU A 200 19.98 27.03 25.23
N ASP A 201 20.20 25.75 24.79
CA ASP A 201 20.21 24.54 25.61
C ASP A 201 18.86 24.13 26.24
N GLU A 202 17.74 24.60 25.74
CA GLU A 202 16.42 24.11 26.20
C GLU A 202 16.08 22.76 25.54
N TYR A 203 15.75 21.77 26.37
CA TYR A 203 15.29 20.46 25.92
C TYR A 203 13.76 20.44 25.81
N ILE A 204 13.27 20.03 24.65
CA ILE A 204 11.83 19.88 24.38
C ILE A 204 11.49 18.39 24.32
N ARG A 205 10.49 17.97 25.09
CA ARG A 205 10.00 16.60 25.01
C ARG A 205 9.25 16.35 23.70
N PHE A 206 9.40 15.16 23.15
CA PHE A 206 8.69 14.75 21.94
C PHE A 206 7.18 15.02 22.03
N ALA A 207 6.56 14.77 23.17
CA ALA A 207 5.14 15.02 23.39
C ALA A 207 4.69 16.48 23.16
N ALA A 208 5.60 17.45 23.38
CA ALA A 208 5.33 18.88 23.23
C ALA A 208 5.56 19.41 21.79
N LEU A 209 6.11 18.60 20.90
CA LEU A 209 6.35 18.97 19.50
C LEU A 209 5.04 19.03 18.71
N THR A 210 5.01 19.86 17.66
CA THR A 210 3.93 19.85 16.67
C THR A 210 3.96 18.54 15.87
N GLU A 211 2.84 18.15 15.23
CA GLU A 211 2.78 16.91 14.44
C GLU A 211 3.84 16.86 13.33
N THR A 212 4.09 17.97 12.63
CA THR A 212 5.13 18.04 11.60
C THR A 212 6.55 17.84 12.18
N GLU A 213 6.82 18.40 13.36
CA GLU A 213 8.10 18.18 14.05
C GLU A 213 8.23 16.74 14.55
N LYS A 214 7.16 16.15 15.07
CA LYS A 214 7.12 14.73 15.45
C LYS A 214 7.44 13.82 14.28
N GLU A 215 6.83 14.05 13.12
CA GLU A 215 7.13 13.29 11.89
C GLU A 215 8.60 13.41 11.48
N GLY A 216 9.14 14.64 11.53
CA GLY A 216 10.56 14.87 11.27
C GLY A 216 11.48 14.13 12.24
N LYS A 217 11.15 14.12 13.54
CA LYS A 217 11.92 13.43 14.59
C LYS A 217 11.80 11.90 14.49
N LEU A 218 10.62 11.37 14.18
CA LEU A 218 10.42 9.94 13.93
C LEU A 218 11.21 9.47 12.71
N LYS A 219 11.26 10.28 11.65
CA LYS A 219 12.10 9.96 10.51
C LYS A 219 13.58 9.91 10.89
N GLN A 220 14.09 10.92 11.62
CA GLN A 220 15.48 10.94 12.10
C GLN A 220 15.80 9.73 12.99
N TRP A 221 14.88 9.39 13.90
CA TRP A 221 15.02 8.21 14.76
C TRP A 221 15.06 6.93 13.92
N ASN A 222 14.15 6.78 12.96
CA ASN A 222 14.09 5.63 12.08
C ASN A 222 15.36 5.48 11.24
N ASP A 223 15.88 6.58 10.69
CA ASP A 223 17.13 6.57 9.93
C ASP A 223 18.31 6.16 10.84
N ALA A 224 18.39 6.70 12.07
CA ALA A 224 19.44 6.34 13.03
C ALA A 224 19.39 4.86 13.45
N VAL A 225 18.19 4.32 13.73
CA VAL A 225 18.02 2.89 14.05
C VAL A 225 18.48 2.02 12.86
N ASN A 226 18.11 2.38 11.64
CA ASN A 226 18.53 1.64 10.44
C ASN A 226 20.05 1.69 10.25
N GLU A 227 20.69 2.86 10.43
CA GLU A 227 22.13 3.02 10.33
C GLU A 227 22.88 2.20 11.40
N THR A 228 22.37 2.22 12.62
CA THR A 228 22.96 1.44 13.73
C THR A 228 22.89 -0.05 13.44
N VAL A 229 21.71 -0.55 13.05
CA VAL A 229 21.52 -1.97 12.73
C VAL A 229 22.38 -2.38 11.53
N ALA A 230 22.40 -1.60 10.46
CA ALA A 230 23.18 -1.88 9.26
C ALA A 230 24.69 -1.93 9.55
N HIS A 231 25.18 -1.08 10.46
CA HIS A 231 26.58 -0.98 10.81
C HIS A 231 27.04 -2.13 11.72
N TRP A 232 26.30 -2.38 12.81
CA TRP A 232 26.73 -3.31 13.86
C TRP A 232 26.22 -4.74 13.66
N TYR A 233 25.08 -4.91 12.95
CA TYR A 233 24.41 -6.19 12.72
C TYR A 233 24.11 -6.41 11.24
N PRO A 234 25.12 -6.37 10.34
CA PRO A 234 24.90 -6.41 8.89
C PRO A 234 24.19 -7.70 8.44
N SER A 235 24.47 -8.83 9.06
CA SER A 235 23.82 -10.11 8.70
C SER A 235 22.35 -10.14 9.09
N TYR A 236 22.01 -9.62 10.27
CA TYR A 236 20.61 -9.41 10.66
C TYR A 236 19.93 -8.42 9.72
N TRP A 237 20.58 -7.27 9.44
CA TRP A 237 20.01 -6.24 8.58
C TRP A 237 19.72 -6.74 7.18
N GLU A 238 20.64 -7.52 6.60
CA GLU A 238 20.44 -8.14 5.29
C GLU A 238 19.26 -9.12 5.29
N ALA A 239 19.17 -10.00 6.29
CA ALA A 239 18.07 -10.93 6.45
C ALA A 239 16.73 -10.20 6.70
N TYR A 240 16.75 -9.16 7.54
CA TYR A 240 15.59 -8.32 7.81
C TYR A 240 15.11 -7.60 6.56
N GLN A 241 16.01 -6.97 5.80
CA GLN A 241 15.66 -6.32 4.53
C GLN A 241 15.08 -7.32 3.53
N GLN A 242 15.62 -8.54 3.46
CA GLN A 242 15.07 -9.61 2.63
C GLN A 242 13.66 -10.02 3.07
N ALA A 243 13.45 -10.18 4.37
CA ALA A 243 12.14 -10.54 4.93
C ALA A 243 11.09 -9.42 4.76
N GLN A 244 11.51 -8.16 4.85
CA GLN A 244 10.63 -6.99 4.63
C GLN A 244 10.48 -6.62 3.16
N GLY A 245 11.20 -7.29 2.25
CA GLY A 245 11.28 -6.87 0.86
C GLY A 245 11.99 -5.51 0.67
N MET A 246 12.73 -5.05 1.67
CA MET A 246 13.48 -3.79 1.65
C MET A 246 14.87 -3.92 1.02
N SER A 247 15.30 -5.12 0.66
CA SER A 247 16.53 -5.34 -0.11
C SER A 247 16.38 -4.59 -1.43
N GLU A 248 17.23 -3.61 -1.68
CA GLU A 248 17.16 -2.66 -2.80
C GLU A 248 17.03 -3.31 -4.19
N ASN A 249 16.99 -4.64 -4.28
CA ASN A 249 17.01 -5.33 -5.56
C ASN A 249 16.19 -6.63 -5.67
N ASN A 250 15.34 -7.03 -4.71
CA ASN A 250 14.67 -8.34 -4.82
C ASN A 250 13.15 -8.36 -4.65
N ALA A 251 12.46 -7.25 -4.45
CA ALA A 251 11.01 -7.26 -4.63
C ALA A 251 10.72 -7.35 -6.12
N GLU A 252 10.49 -8.56 -6.63
CA GLU A 252 10.14 -8.79 -8.02
C GLU A 252 8.83 -8.10 -8.37
N ASN A 253 8.75 -7.58 -9.59
CA ASN A 253 7.48 -7.10 -10.14
C ASN A 253 6.47 -8.24 -10.20
N THR A 254 5.21 -7.92 -9.95
CA THR A 254 4.15 -8.93 -9.93
C THR A 254 3.92 -9.54 -11.30
N ASP A 255 4.04 -10.86 -11.41
CA ASP A 255 3.52 -11.62 -12.56
C ASP A 255 2.02 -11.88 -12.36
N LEU A 256 1.18 -11.17 -13.10
CA LEU A 256 -0.27 -11.34 -13.02
C LEU A 256 -0.74 -12.71 -13.50
N ASN A 257 0.05 -13.42 -14.32
CA ASN A 257 -0.28 -14.81 -14.69
C ASN A 257 -0.21 -15.75 -13.49
N ALA A 258 0.65 -15.48 -12.52
CA ALA A 258 0.84 -16.29 -11.32
C ALA A 258 -0.13 -15.92 -10.19
N VAL A 259 -0.55 -14.66 -10.09
CA VAL A 259 -1.30 -14.17 -8.91
C VAL A 259 -2.78 -13.92 -9.15
N LEU A 260 -3.23 -13.75 -10.41
CA LEU A 260 -4.61 -13.40 -10.75
C LEU A 260 -5.29 -14.51 -11.57
N ASP A 261 -6.32 -15.13 -11.00
CA ASP A 261 -7.27 -15.93 -11.77
C ASP A 261 -8.42 -15.02 -12.27
N GLN A 262 -8.59 -14.95 -13.58
CA GLN A 262 -9.65 -14.13 -14.21
C GLN A 262 -11.07 -14.54 -13.77
N SER A 263 -11.27 -15.79 -13.36
CA SER A 263 -12.55 -16.26 -12.80
C SER A 263 -12.90 -15.63 -11.44
N ASP A 264 -11.89 -15.14 -10.71
CA ASP A 264 -12.06 -14.51 -9.40
C ASP A 264 -12.67 -13.10 -9.46
N LEU A 265 -12.69 -12.46 -10.62
CA LEU A 265 -13.18 -11.08 -10.75
C LEU A 265 -14.70 -10.95 -10.56
N GLY A 266 -15.46 -12.00 -10.81
CA GLY A 266 -16.89 -12.11 -10.48
C GLY A 266 -17.79 -11.00 -11.05
N GLY A 267 -18.96 -10.84 -10.46
CA GLY A 267 -19.96 -9.82 -10.83
C GLY A 267 -19.66 -8.42 -10.30
N ALA A 268 -20.52 -7.44 -10.61
CA ALA A 268 -20.32 -6.02 -10.27
C ALA A 268 -20.08 -5.79 -8.77
N LYS A 269 -20.86 -6.42 -7.89
CA LYS A 269 -20.68 -6.28 -6.43
C LYS A 269 -19.37 -6.90 -5.94
N THR A 270 -18.93 -8.02 -6.53
CA THR A 270 -17.64 -8.65 -6.20
C THR A 270 -16.49 -7.74 -6.62
N ARG A 271 -16.54 -7.17 -7.84
CA ARG A 271 -15.54 -6.21 -8.33
C ARG A 271 -15.47 -4.96 -7.46
N PHE A 272 -16.62 -4.44 -7.02
CA PHE A 272 -16.65 -3.32 -6.08
C PHE A 272 -15.91 -3.65 -4.78
N LYS A 273 -16.24 -4.78 -4.14
CA LYS A 273 -15.54 -5.22 -2.92
C LYS A 273 -14.05 -5.42 -3.11
N SER A 274 -13.64 -6.01 -4.23
CA SER A 274 -12.21 -6.17 -4.56
C SER A 274 -11.51 -4.80 -4.73
N ASN A 275 -12.17 -3.84 -5.38
CA ASN A 275 -11.63 -2.48 -5.52
C ASN A 275 -11.47 -1.80 -4.15
N VAL A 276 -12.49 -1.88 -3.29
CA VAL A 276 -12.43 -1.29 -1.95
C VAL A 276 -11.31 -1.93 -1.12
N ALA A 277 -11.20 -3.26 -1.14
CA ALA A 277 -10.14 -3.96 -0.43
C ALA A 277 -8.74 -3.54 -0.92
N ALA A 278 -8.54 -3.45 -2.24
CA ALA A 278 -7.27 -3.01 -2.81
C ALA A 278 -6.94 -1.55 -2.48
N ILE A 279 -7.93 -0.65 -2.47
CA ILE A 279 -7.74 0.76 -2.10
C ILE A 279 -7.33 0.89 -0.64
N ARG A 280 -8.05 0.22 0.27
CA ARG A 280 -7.71 0.24 1.70
C ARG A 280 -6.29 -0.26 1.92
N LEU A 281 -5.95 -1.40 1.32
CA LEU A 281 -4.63 -2.00 1.43
C LEU A 281 -3.54 -1.09 0.84
N SER A 282 -3.76 -0.48 -0.33
CA SER A 282 -2.76 0.40 -0.95
C SER A 282 -2.50 1.65 -0.10
N LYS A 283 -3.55 2.26 0.47
CA LYS A 283 -3.43 3.40 1.39
C LYS A 283 -2.65 2.98 2.65
N PHE A 284 -3.01 1.87 3.27
CA PHE A 284 -2.33 1.32 4.43
C PHE A 284 -0.83 1.08 4.18
N LEU A 285 -0.49 0.45 3.06
CA LEU A 285 0.91 0.21 2.67
C LEU A 285 1.65 1.51 2.32
N HIS A 286 0.95 2.49 1.74
CA HIS A 286 1.54 3.78 1.40
C HIS A 286 1.88 4.58 2.64
N GLU A 287 0.98 4.70 3.61
CA GLU A 287 1.17 5.41 4.87
C GLU A 287 2.35 4.87 5.69
N ARG A 288 2.58 3.56 5.61
CA ARG A 288 3.69 2.88 6.29
C ARG A 288 4.97 2.78 5.48
N ASN A 289 4.97 3.31 4.27
CA ASN A 289 6.03 3.11 3.28
C ASN A 289 6.43 1.62 3.10
N ALA A 290 5.46 0.71 3.29
CA ALA A 290 5.67 -0.72 3.25
C ALA A 290 5.54 -1.29 1.83
N MET A 291 6.28 -2.37 1.58
CA MET A 291 6.14 -3.17 0.37
C MET A 291 4.98 -4.17 0.53
N ALA A 292 4.34 -4.54 -0.58
CA ALA A 292 3.30 -5.55 -0.55
C ALA A 292 3.89 -6.96 -0.51
N THR A 293 3.43 -7.78 0.42
CA THR A 293 3.69 -9.23 0.45
C THR A 293 2.99 -9.92 -0.73
N ASP A 294 3.33 -11.18 -1.00
CA ASP A 294 2.69 -11.97 -2.07
C ASP A 294 1.17 -12.14 -1.86
N ALA A 295 0.72 -12.27 -0.62
CA ALA A 295 -0.71 -12.33 -0.30
C ALA A 295 -1.39 -10.98 -0.57
N GLU A 296 -0.76 -9.88 -0.21
CA GLU A 296 -1.26 -8.53 -0.45
C GLU A 296 -1.24 -8.18 -1.95
N ARG A 297 -0.23 -8.59 -2.70
CA ARG A 297 -0.22 -8.45 -4.17
C ARG A 297 -1.41 -9.14 -4.82
N LYS A 298 -1.83 -10.30 -4.32
CA LYS A 298 -3.05 -10.98 -4.79
C LYS A 298 -4.32 -10.15 -4.54
N VAL A 299 -4.38 -9.39 -3.44
CA VAL A 299 -5.49 -8.48 -3.16
C VAL A 299 -5.43 -7.27 -4.09
N LEU A 300 -4.25 -6.64 -4.21
CA LEU A 300 -4.04 -5.47 -5.08
C LEU A 300 -4.31 -5.80 -6.56
N ALA A 301 -3.89 -6.97 -7.04
CA ALA A 301 -4.10 -7.43 -8.42
C ALA A 301 -5.58 -7.61 -8.78
N LYS A 302 -6.49 -7.74 -7.81
CA LYS A 302 -7.93 -7.81 -8.03
C LYS A 302 -8.60 -6.45 -8.24
N TYR A 303 -7.86 -5.36 -8.16
CA TYR A 303 -8.38 -4.04 -8.52
C TYR A 303 -8.58 -3.93 -10.03
N VAL A 304 -9.79 -3.65 -10.44
CA VAL A 304 -10.18 -3.56 -11.85
C VAL A 304 -10.68 -2.18 -12.27
N GLY A 305 -10.50 -1.18 -11.40
CA GLY A 305 -11.01 0.16 -11.63
C GLY A 305 -12.54 0.25 -11.65
N TRP A 306 -13.04 1.35 -12.16
CA TRP A 306 -14.46 1.71 -12.05
C TRP A 306 -15.24 1.53 -13.35
N GLY A 307 -14.60 1.08 -14.43
CA GLY A 307 -15.27 0.74 -15.69
C GLY A 307 -16.38 -0.30 -15.46
N GLY A 308 -17.61 0.02 -15.88
CA GLY A 308 -18.77 -0.83 -15.66
C GLY A 308 -19.35 -0.85 -14.24
N LEU A 309 -18.89 0.04 -13.34
CA LEU A 309 -19.37 0.20 -11.96
C LEU A 309 -20.00 1.60 -11.72
N ALA A 310 -20.60 2.21 -12.74
CA ALA A 310 -21.25 3.52 -12.64
C ALA A 310 -22.29 3.59 -11.51
N GLN A 311 -22.92 2.46 -11.19
CA GLN A 311 -23.93 2.35 -10.14
C GLN A 311 -23.39 2.70 -8.75
N ALA A 312 -22.09 2.49 -8.50
CA ALA A 312 -21.45 2.81 -7.23
C ALA A 312 -21.32 4.34 -6.99
N PHE A 313 -21.49 5.15 -8.04
CA PHE A 313 -21.41 6.62 -8.00
C PHE A 313 -22.78 7.30 -8.12
N ASP A 314 -23.87 6.52 -8.18
CA ASP A 314 -25.24 7.01 -8.32
C ASP A 314 -25.93 7.03 -6.95
N GLU A 315 -26.01 8.21 -6.33
CA GLU A 315 -26.65 8.43 -5.03
C GLU A 315 -28.17 8.11 -5.01
N THR A 316 -28.79 8.04 -6.19
CA THR A 316 -30.21 7.73 -6.32
C THR A 316 -30.49 6.23 -6.42
N ASN A 317 -29.46 5.41 -6.58
CA ASN A 317 -29.58 3.97 -6.75
C ASN A 317 -29.66 3.25 -5.39
N GLU A 318 -30.89 2.97 -4.94
CA GLU A 318 -31.12 2.30 -3.65
C GLU A 318 -30.44 0.94 -3.51
N GLN A 319 -30.24 0.20 -4.63
CA GLN A 319 -29.57 -1.12 -4.60
C GLN A 319 -28.05 -1.02 -4.37
N TRP A 320 -27.50 0.19 -4.53
CA TRP A 320 -26.08 0.48 -4.38
C TRP A 320 -25.79 1.55 -3.33
N ARG A 321 -26.79 1.89 -2.50
CA ARG A 321 -26.66 2.94 -1.49
C ARG A 321 -25.49 2.68 -0.52
N LYS A 322 -25.38 1.45 0.00
CA LYS A 322 -24.30 1.08 0.90
C LYS A 322 -22.93 1.25 0.25
N GLU A 323 -22.78 0.77 -0.98
CA GLU A 323 -21.52 0.88 -1.72
C GLU A 323 -21.21 2.33 -2.09
N TYR A 324 -22.22 3.15 -2.37
CA TYR A 324 -22.04 4.59 -2.60
C TYR A 324 -21.52 5.29 -1.34
N GLU A 325 -22.13 5.03 -0.19
CA GLU A 325 -21.74 5.61 1.09
C GLU A 325 -20.33 5.15 1.50
N GLU A 326 -20.04 3.86 1.38
CA GLU A 326 -18.72 3.28 1.64
C GLU A 326 -17.64 3.95 0.78
N LEU A 327 -17.88 4.09 -0.52
CA LEU A 327 -16.93 4.73 -1.43
C LEU A 327 -16.68 6.20 -1.08
N LYS A 328 -17.74 6.93 -0.71
CA LYS A 328 -17.68 8.31 -0.25
C LYS A 328 -16.86 8.49 1.02
N SER A 329 -16.92 7.54 1.94
CA SER A 329 -16.14 7.56 3.18
C SER A 329 -14.68 7.16 2.97
N LEU A 330 -14.42 6.27 2.01
CA LEU A 330 -13.10 5.74 1.73
C LEU A 330 -12.19 6.71 0.95
N LEU A 331 -12.77 7.49 0.06
CA LEU A 331 -12.03 8.35 -0.86
C LEU A 331 -12.11 9.81 -0.43
N THR A 332 -10.99 10.52 -0.52
CA THR A 332 -11.01 11.98 -0.44
C THR A 332 -11.88 12.57 -1.57
N PRO A 333 -12.37 13.81 -1.44
CA PRO A 333 -13.17 14.44 -2.51
C PRO A 333 -12.48 14.42 -3.88
N SER A 334 -11.16 14.62 -3.92
CA SER A 334 -10.38 14.59 -5.17
C SER A 334 -10.31 13.18 -5.77
N GLU A 335 -9.97 12.18 -4.95
CA GLU A 335 -9.94 10.77 -5.39
C GLU A 335 -11.31 10.29 -5.85
N TYR A 336 -12.39 10.72 -5.18
CA TYR A 336 -13.74 10.37 -5.57
C TYR A 336 -14.12 10.94 -6.95
N GLU A 337 -13.81 12.20 -7.22
CA GLU A 337 -14.09 12.81 -8.53
C GLU A 337 -13.22 12.17 -9.64
N MET A 338 -11.97 11.82 -9.36
CA MET A 338 -11.11 11.09 -10.30
C MET A 338 -11.67 9.68 -10.58
N ALA A 339 -12.03 8.93 -9.55
CA ALA A 339 -12.64 7.60 -9.66
C ALA A 339 -13.97 7.67 -10.46
N LYS A 340 -14.82 8.65 -10.17
CA LYS A 340 -16.08 8.88 -10.89
C LYS A 340 -15.84 9.24 -12.36
N GLY A 341 -14.85 10.09 -12.64
CA GLY A 341 -14.45 10.46 -14.00
C GLY A 341 -13.91 9.26 -14.80
N SER A 342 -13.26 8.31 -14.14
CA SER A 342 -12.67 7.13 -14.76
C SER A 342 -13.71 6.08 -15.20
N VAL A 343 -14.94 6.12 -14.69
CA VAL A 343 -16.04 5.19 -15.04
C VAL A 343 -16.22 5.04 -16.55
N LEU A 344 -16.06 6.13 -17.31
CA LEU A 344 -16.23 6.15 -18.76
C LEU A 344 -14.96 5.80 -19.54
N ASN A 345 -13.79 5.93 -18.92
CA ASN A 345 -12.50 5.93 -19.61
C ASN A 345 -11.54 4.82 -19.13
N ALA A 346 -11.77 4.23 -17.96
CA ALA A 346 -10.92 3.16 -17.44
C ALA A 346 -11.31 1.81 -18.09
N HIS A 347 -10.65 1.53 -19.20
CA HIS A 347 -10.82 0.29 -19.96
C HIS A 347 -9.57 -0.55 -19.82
N TYR A 348 -9.51 -1.41 -18.80
CA TYR A 348 -8.38 -2.31 -18.62
C TYR A 348 -8.30 -3.31 -19.77
N THR A 349 -7.11 -3.41 -20.36
CA THR A 349 -6.85 -4.32 -21.48
C THR A 349 -6.82 -5.76 -20.99
N SER A 350 -7.51 -6.65 -21.69
CA SER A 350 -7.54 -8.07 -21.31
C SER A 350 -6.19 -8.74 -21.55
N ARG A 351 -5.95 -9.83 -20.80
CA ARG A 351 -4.76 -10.68 -20.93
C ARG A 351 -4.53 -11.14 -22.38
N GLU A 352 -5.60 -11.49 -23.10
CA GLU A 352 -5.54 -12.00 -24.47
C GLU A 352 -5.04 -10.91 -25.44
N VAL A 353 -5.53 -9.68 -25.30
CA VAL A 353 -5.11 -8.55 -26.12
C VAL A 353 -3.65 -8.20 -25.84
N ILE A 354 -3.26 -8.14 -24.56
CA ILE A 354 -1.88 -7.87 -24.15
C ILE A 354 -0.95 -8.98 -24.67
N GLY A 355 -1.32 -10.24 -24.50
CA GLY A 355 -0.55 -11.38 -25.01
C GLY A 355 -0.38 -11.34 -26.53
N GLY A 356 -1.43 -10.92 -27.28
CA GLY A 356 -1.35 -10.71 -28.72
C GLY A 356 -0.39 -9.58 -29.13
N ILE A 357 -0.35 -8.49 -28.37
CA ILE A 357 0.58 -7.37 -28.58
C ILE A 357 2.02 -7.84 -28.35
N TYR A 358 2.29 -8.52 -27.23
CA TYR A 358 3.64 -9.03 -26.94
C TYR A 358 4.10 -10.07 -27.95
N ALA A 359 3.22 -10.98 -28.38
CA ALA A 359 3.55 -11.93 -29.43
C ALA A 359 3.92 -11.25 -30.77
N ALA A 360 3.33 -10.10 -31.09
CA ALA A 360 3.73 -9.31 -32.25
C ALA A 360 5.10 -8.62 -32.00
N LEU A 361 5.33 -8.07 -30.82
CA LEU A 361 6.59 -7.42 -30.44
C LEU A 361 7.77 -8.40 -30.48
N GLU A 362 7.59 -9.65 -30.04
CA GLU A 362 8.60 -10.70 -30.16
C GLU A 362 8.96 -10.99 -31.62
N ARG A 363 7.96 -11.01 -32.52
CA ARG A 363 8.18 -11.17 -33.97
C ARG A 363 8.90 -9.98 -34.57
N PHE A 364 8.73 -8.77 -34.04
CA PHE A 364 9.51 -7.59 -34.42
C PHE A 364 10.92 -7.58 -33.81
N GLY A 365 11.28 -8.61 -33.01
CA GLY A 365 12.61 -8.78 -32.42
C GLY A 365 12.82 -8.11 -31.09
N VAL A 366 11.76 -7.66 -30.43
CA VAL A 366 11.84 -7.11 -29.07
C VAL A 366 12.23 -8.23 -28.10
N LYS A 367 13.24 -7.98 -27.27
CA LYS A 367 13.77 -8.91 -26.27
C LYS A 367 14.00 -8.16 -24.95
N GLY A 368 14.65 -8.78 -23.97
CA GLY A 368 14.99 -8.17 -22.68
C GLY A 368 15.98 -6.99 -22.77
N ASN A 369 16.29 -6.43 -21.62
CA ASN A 369 17.18 -5.28 -21.40
C ASN A 369 16.71 -3.94 -22.02
N ASN A 370 15.41 -3.77 -22.20
CA ASN A 370 14.81 -2.55 -22.74
C ASN A 370 14.39 -1.57 -21.64
N ARG A 371 14.43 -0.28 -21.96
CA ARG A 371 13.71 0.77 -21.24
C ARG A 371 12.31 0.85 -21.82
N ILE A 372 11.32 0.51 -21.01
CA ILE A 372 9.93 0.39 -21.45
C ILE A 372 9.08 1.44 -20.74
N LEU A 373 8.29 2.19 -21.52
CA LEU A 373 7.34 3.17 -20.99
C LEU A 373 5.90 2.69 -21.22
N GLU A 374 5.08 2.80 -20.18
CA GLU A 374 3.62 2.74 -20.24
C GLU A 374 3.06 4.10 -19.81
N PRO A 375 2.68 5.00 -20.75
CA PRO A 375 2.29 6.37 -20.42
C PRO A 375 0.87 6.53 -19.88
N ALA A 376 0.07 5.48 -19.88
CA ALA A 376 -1.25 5.40 -19.23
C ALA A 376 -1.34 4.05 -18.50
N LEU A 377 -0.60 3.96 -17.38
CA LEU A 377 -0.26 2.71 -16.71
C LEU A 377 -1.49 1.95 -16.22
N GLY A 378 -2.52 2.64 -15.70
CA GLY A 378 -3.57 1.99 -14.95
C GLY A 378 -2.96 1.19 -13.79
N THR A 379 -3.41 -0.05 -13.62
CA THR A 379 -2.82 -0.96 -12.65
C THR A 379 -1.56 -1.67 -13.16
N GLY A 380 -1.05 -1.34 -14.35
CA GLY A 380 0.15 -1.94 -14.92
C GLY A 380 -0.06 -3.32 -15.53
N ASN A 381 -1.21 -3.56 -16.15
CA ASN A 381 -1.49 -4.85 -16.76
C ASN A 381 -0.47 -5.24 -17.84
N PHE A 382 0.06 -4.27 -18.60
CA PHE A 382 1.13 -4.55 -19.57
C PHE A 382 2.41 -5.02 -18.86
N PHE A 383 2.75 -4.47 -17.71
CA PHE A 383 3.90 -4.94 -16.93
C PHE A 383 3.64 -6.35 -16.37
N GLY A 384 2.46 -6.58 -15.81
CA GLY A 384 2.12 -7.84 -15.16
C GLY A 384 1.92 -9.04 -16.08
N TYR A 385 1.56 -8.81 -17.34
CA TYR A 385 1.42 -9.87 -18.36
C TYR A 385 2.59 -9.90 -19.35
N MET A 386 3.69 -9.20 -19.04
CA MET A 386 4.88 -9.18 -19.91
C MET A 386 5.54 -10.56 -19.93
N PRO A 387 5.85 -11.10 -21.13
CA PRO A 387 6.62 -12.34 -21.25
C PRO A 387 8.02 -12.21 -20.63
N GLN A 388 8.50 -13.29 -20.01
CA GLN A 388 9.79 -13.31 -19.34
C GLN A 388 10.95 -12.92 -20.25
N GLU A 389 10.88 -13.29 -21.54
CA GLU A 389 11.89 -12.95 -22.54
C GLU A 389 12.05 -11.44 -22.75
N ILE A 390 10.96 -10.65 -22.56
CA ILE A 390 10.97 -9.19 -22.64
C ILE A 390 11.23 -8.57 -21.29
N ALA A 391 10.71 -9.18 -20.20
CA ALA A 391 10.84 -8.68 -18.84
C ALA A 391 12.29 -8.76 -18.31
N THR A 392 13.09 -9.72 -18.80
CA THR A 392 14.45 -9.92 -18.32
C THR A 392 15.31 -8.67 -18.54
N GLY A 393 15.78 -8.08 -17.44
CA GLY A 393 16.60 -6.87 -17.44
C GLY A 393 15.88 -5.60 -17.93
N ALA A 394 14.55 -5.63 -18.07
CA ALA A 394 13.77 -4.47 -18.47
C ALA A 394 13.74 -3.41 -17.36
N ARG A 395 13.84 -2.14 -17.75
CA ARG A 395 13.67 -0.98 -16.88
C ARG A 395 12.31 -0.37 -17.18
N LEU A 396 11.38 -0.55 -16.25
CA LEU A 396 9.99 -0.18 -16.42
C LEU A 396 9.73 1.25 -15.94
N HIS A 397 9.02 2.02 -16.73
CA HIS A 397 8.57 3.37 -16.42
C HIS A 397 7.07 3.45 -16.69
N GLY A 398 6.30 3.85 -15.68
CA GLY A 398 4.86 4.01 -15.76
C GLY A 398 4.42 5.42 -15.43
N VAL A 399 3.40 5.92 -16.09
CA VAL A 399 2.74 7.19 -15.75
C VAL A 399 1.27 6.94 -15.54
N GLU A 400 0.74 7.37 -14.41
CA GLU A 400 -0.67 7.22 -14.06
C GLU A 400 -1.20 8.51 -13.45
N LEU A 401 -2.32 9.00 -13.97
CA LEU A 401 -2.95 10.23 -13.51
C LEU A 401 -3.70 10.02 -12.19
N ASP A 402 -4.41 8.89 -12.06
CA ASP A 402 -5.20 8.57 -10.87
C ASP A 402 -4.30 8.16 -9.71
N THR A 403 -4.38 8.90 -8.61
CA THR A 403 -3.51 8.71 -7.44
C THR A 403 -3.68 7.33 -6.83
N VAL A 404 -4.91 6.86 -6.68
CA VAL A 404 -5.23 5.55 -6.06
C VAL A 404 -4.70 4.42 -6.94
N THR A 405 -4.98 4.49 -8.25
CA THR A 405 -4.53 3.49 -9.22
C THR A 405 -3.00 3.45 -9.30
N GLY A 406 -2.36 4.63 -9.33
CA GLY A 406 -0.90 4.74 -9.33
C GLY A 406 -0.24 4.21 -8.04
N MET A 407 -0.84 4.43 -6.88
CA MET A 407 -0.40 3.81 -5.62
C MET A 407 -0.49 2.29 -5.67
N ILE A 408 -1.59 1.74 -6.18
CA ILE A 408 -1.73 0.28 -6.36
C ILE A 408 -0.65 -0.26 -7.30
N ALA A 409 -0.45 0.39 -8.45
CA ALA A 409 0.56 -0.01 -9.42
C ALA A 409 1.97 0.02 -8.83
N SER A 410 2.33 1.05 -8.05
CA SER A 410 3.64 1.14 -7.40
C SER A 410 3.90 0.02 -6.40
N LYS A 411 2.86 -0.51 -5.74
CA LYS A 411 2.97 -1.65 -4.83
C LYS A 411 3.01 -3.00 -5.56
N LEU A 412 2.41 -3.09 -6.75
CA LEU A 412 2.48 -4.27 -7.61
C LEU A 412 3.83 -4.37 -8.35
N TYR A 413 4.41 -3.24 -8.72
CA TYR A 413 5.66 -3.18 -9.53
C TYR A 413 6.72 -2.33 -8.83
N PRO A 414 7.28 -2.83 -7.73
CA PRO A 414 8.25 -2.07 -6.93
C PRO A 414 9.55 -1.73 -7.66
N GLN A 415 9.90 -2.47 -8.72
CA GLN A 415 11.08 -2.19 -9.54
C GLN A 415 10.79 -1.20 -10.69
N ALA A 416 9.53 -0.79 -10.87
CA ALA A 416 9.16 0.18 -11.89
C ALA A 416 9.23 1.61 -11.34
N ASN A 417 9.70 2.54 -12.15
CA ASN A 417 9.57 3.97 -11.87
C ASN A 417 8.15 4.44 -12.23
N VAL A 418 7.25 4.44 -11.24
CA VAL A 418 5.87 4.89 -11.40
C VAL A 418 5.75 6.36 -11.02
N GLN A 419 5.37 7.20 -11.98
CA GLN A 419 5.07 8.63 -11.78
C GLN A 419 3.56 8.84 -11.73
N ILE A 420 3.07 9.36 -10.59
CA ILE A 420 1.63 9.64 -10.38
C ILE A 420 1.37 11.09 -10.75
N LYS A 421 1.08 11.32 -12.03
CA LYS A 421 0.79 12.64 -12.64
C LYS A 421 0.31 12.49 -14.07
N GLY A 422 -0.10 13.59 -14.69
CA GLY A 422 -0.43 13.60 -16.12
C GLY A 422 0.80 13.34 -17.01
N PHE A 423 0.59 12.69 -18.16
CA PHE A 423 1.69 12.47 -19.11
C PHE A 423 2.24 13.79 -19.67
N GLU A 424 1.41 14.83 -19.75
CA GLU A 424 1.81 16.20 -20.10
C GLU A 424 2.78 16.84 -19.12
N GLU A 425 2.78 16.40 -17.87
CA GLU A 425 3.65 16.92 -16.78
C GLU A 425 4.99 16.17 -16.69
N THR A 426 5.18 15.15 -17.54
CA THR A 426 6.42 14.37 -17.53
C THR A 426 7.53 15.06 -18.33
N SER A 427 8.76 14.94 -17.83
CA SER A 427 9.98 15.50 -18.44
C SER A 427 10.93 14.42 -18.98
N PHE A 428 10.40 13.33 -19.54
CA PHE A 428 11.23 12.31 -20.15
C PHE A 428 12.02 12.88 -21.34
N PRO A 429 13.31 12.53 -21.47
CA PRO A 429 14.08 12.92 -22.65
C PRO A 429 13.50 12.34 -23.93
N ASP A 430 13.69 13.03 -25.06
CA ASP A 430 13.44 12.45 -26.37
C ASP A 430 14.43 11.31 -26.65
N ASP A 431 14.05 10.38 -27.49
CA ASP A 431 14.90 9.26 -27.93
C ASP A 431 15.42 8.38 -26.76
N TYR A 432 14.64 8.28 -25.68
CA TYR A 432 15.09 7.61 -24.45
C TYR A 432 14.64 6.15 -24.34
N PHE A 433 13.39 5.84 -24.69
CA PHE A 433 12.82 4.51 -24.52
C PHE A 433 13.08 3.59 -25.71
N ASP A 434 13.23 2.31 -25.44
CA ASP A 434 13.35 1.27 -26.48
C ASP A 434 11.97 0.83 -26.98
N LEU A 435 10.99 0.80 -26.06
CA LEU A 435 9.63 0.35 -26.30
C LEU A 435 8.65 1.23 -25.54
N VAL A 436 7.55 1.58 -26.18
CA VAL A 436 6.36 2.13 -25.53
C VAL A 436 5.20 1.18 -25.76
N VAL A 437 4.54 0.76 -24.68
CA VAL A 437 3.31 -0.07 -24.72
C VAL A 437 2.22 0.61 -23.90
N SER A 438 0.99 0.68 -24.39
CA SER A 438 -0.11 1.24 -23.62
C SER A 438 -1.47 0.97 -24.26
N ASN A 439 -2.50 1.04 -23.42
CA ASN A 439 -3.85 1.35 -23.86
C ASN A 439 -4.09 2.84 -23.56
N VAL A 440 -3.91 3.70 -24.56
CA VAL A 440 -3.99 5.15 -24.36
C VAL A 440 -5.41 5.61 -24.07
N PRO A 441 -5.62 6.67 -23.27
CA PRO A 441 -6.97 7.18 -22.99
C PRO A 441 -7.68 7.65 -24.25
N PHE A 442 -8.99 7.45 -24.32
CA PHE A 442 -9.83 7.84 -25.46
C PHE A 442 -10.71 9.03 -25.08
N GLY A 443 -10.93 9.92 -26.03
CA GLY A 443 -11.86 11.03 -25.80
C GLY A 443 -11.89 12.05 -26.93
N GLY A 444 -12.94 12.85 -26.92
CA GLY A 444 -13.11 13.99 -27.84
C GLY A 444 -12.48 15.29 -27.32
N TYR A 445 -11.55 15.20 -26.38
CA TYR A 445 -10.86 16.33 -25.76
C TYR A 445 -9.34 16.20 -25.97
N GLY A 446 -8.63 17.28 -25.74
CA GLY A 446 -7.17 17.34 -25.73
C GLY A 446 -6.64 17.74 -24.38
N VAL A 447 -5.35 17.55 -24.14
CA VAL A 447 -4.62 18.04 -22.97
C VAL A 447 -3.73 19.21 -23.38
N TYR A 448 -3.40 20.07 -22.43
CA TYR A 448 -2.48 21.16 -22.67
C TYR A 448 -1.06 20.69 -22.39
N ASP A 449 -0.24 20.66 -23.42
CA ASP A 449 1.19 20.44 -23.36
C ASP A 449 1.84 21.46 -24.30
N SER A 450 2.77 22.28 -23.81
CA SER A 450 3.36 23.39 -24.54
C SER A 450 4.03 22.96 -25.85
N GLU A 451 4.57 21.75 -25.94
CA GLU A 451 5.23 21.20 -27.13
C GLU A 451 4.22 20.75 -28.19
N TYR A 452 3.01 20.29 -27.79
CA TYR A 452 2.02 19.65 -28.66
C TYR A 452 0.75 20.49 -28.88
N SER A 453 0.55 21.59 -28.15
CA SER A 453 -0.69 22.35 -28.17
C SER A 453 -1.02 22.97 -29.53
N ARG A 454 -0.03 23.26 -30.36
CA ARG A 454 -0.20 23.81 -31.72
C ARG A 454 -0.94 22.85 -32.67
N GLN A 455 -0.76 21.54 -32.47
CA GLN A 455 -1.33 20.49 -33.31
C GLN A 455 -2.81 20.22 -33.00
N LYS A 456 -3.30 20.65 -31.81
CA LYS A 456 -4.66 20.42 -31.34
C LYS A 456 -5.07 18.96 -31.41
N PHE A 457 -4.17 18.06 -30.97
CA PHE A 457 -4.45 16.64 -30.93
C PHE A 457 -5.58 16.30 -29.95
N LEU A 458 -6.38 15.31 -30.30
CA LEU A 458 -7.20 14.61 -29.31
C LEU A 458 -6.31 13.80 -28.39
N ILE A 459 -6.78 13.48 -27.18
CA ILE A 459 -5.97 12.85 -26.16
C ILE A 459 -5.26 11.58 -26.64
N HIS A 460 -5.93 10.69 -27.35
CA HIS A 460 -5.31 9.47 -27.88
C HIS A 460 -4.21 9.76 -28.93
N ASP A 461 -4.40 10.76 -29.77
CA ASP A 461 -3.38 11.15 -30.76
C ASP A 461 -2.17 11.84 -30.09
N TYR A 462 -2.42 12.62 -29.04
CA TYR A 462 -1.39 13.25 -28.23
C TYR A 462 -0.49 12.20 -27.57
N PHE A 463 -1.09 11.18 -26.92
CA PHE A 463 -0.32 10.12 -26.30
C PHE A 463 0.58 9.37 -27.30
N ILE A 464 0.07 9.10 -28.51
CA ILE A 464 0.87 8.47 -29.56
C ILE A 464 1.98 9.41 -30.04
N ALA A 465 1.67 10.68 -30.30
CA ALA A 465 2.64 11.67 -30.78
C ALA A 465 3.80 11.85 -29.79
N LYS A 466 3.50 12.06 -28.51
CA LYS A 466 4.51 12.19 -27.45
C LYS A 466 5.31 10.90 -27.27
N SER A 467 4.67 9.73 -27.30
CA SER A 467 5.35 8.44 -27.23
C SER A 467 6.36 8.25 -28.36
N LEU A 468 6.02 8.66 -29.58
CA LEU A 468 6.91 8.61 -30.74
C LEU A 468 8.13 9.54 -30.60
N ASP A 469 7.98 10.68 -29.94
CA ASP A 469 9.13 11.55 -29.70
C ASP A 469 10.02 10.98 -28.57
N LYS A 470 9.43 10.31 -27.55
CA LYS A 470 10.16 9.74 -26.41
C LYS A 470 10.82 8.38 -26.69
N VAL A 471 10.33 7.62 -27.69
CA VAL A 471 10.99 6.39 -28.13
C VAL A 471 12.22 6.71 -28.98
N LYS A 472 13.28 5.91 -28.89
CA LYS A 472 14.51 6.09 -29.67
C LYS A 472 14.31 5.70 -31.14
N PRO A 473 15.17 6.14 -32.08
CA PRO A 473 15.21 5.63 -33.45
C PRO A 473 15.25 4.09 -33.47
N ASN A 474 14.49 3.48 -34.37
CA ASN A 474 14.26 2.05 -34.48
C ASN A 474 13.52 1.41 -33.30
N GLY A 475 13.19 2.17 -32.23
CA GLY A 475 12.34 1.71 -31.13
C GLY A 475 10.88 1.61 -31.56
N ILE A 476 10.08 0.88 -30.78
CA ILE A 476 8.71 0.53 -31.14
C ILE A 476 7.72 1.20 -30.20
N VAL A 477 6.61 1.69 -30.77
CA VAL A 477 5.41 2.13 -30.04
C VAL A 477 4.27 1.19 -30.41
N ALA A 478 3.76 0.45 -29.42
CA ALA A 478 2.63 -0.48 -29.58
C ALA A 478 1.47 -0.02 -28.69
N VAL A 479 0.40 0.45 -29.28
CA VAL A 479 -0.70 1.07 -28.54
C VAL A 479 -2.07 0.54 -28.96
N VAL A 480 -2.95 0.40 -27.95
CA VAL A 480 -4.39 0.29 -28.17
C VAL A 480 -4.95 1.70 -28.18
N THR A 481 -5.69 2.05 -29.23
CA THR A 481 -6.24 3.40 -29.43
C THR A 481 -7.64 3.38 -30.02
N SER A 482 -8.30 4.54 -30.04
CA SER A 482 -9.60 4.71 -30.71
C SER A 482 -9.47 4.48 -32.22
N LYS A 483 -10.48 3.84 -32.83
CA LYS A 483 -10.61 3.77 -34.29
C LYS A 483 -10.48 5.15 -34.96
N GLY A 484 -10.81 6.21 -34.22
CA GLY A 484 -10.71 7.60 -34.69
C GLY A 484 -9.31 8.03 -35.10
N THR A 485 -8.25 7.40 -34.58
CA THR A 485 -6.87 7.68 -35.00
C THR A 485 -6.67 7.41 -36.50
N LEU A 486 -7.19 6.30 -37.00
CA LEU A 486 -7.08 5.95 -38.42
C LEU A 486 -8.24 6.48 -39.28
N ASP A 487 -9.48 6.47 -38.75
CA ASP A 487 -10.70 6.70 -39.56
C ASP A 487 -11.10 8.18 -39.71
N LYS A 488 -10.63 9.10 -38.86
CA LYS A 488 -11.05 10.49 -38.92
C LYS A 488 -10.57 11.18 -40.22
N LEU A 489 -11.40 12.08 -40.75
CA LEU A 489 -11.10 12.83 -41.96
C LEU A 489 -9.89 13.76 -41.82
N ASN A 490 -9.72 14.40 -40.66
CA ASN A 490 -8.57 15.26 -40.38
C ASN A 490 -7.27 14.44 -40.32
N PRO A 491 -6.30 14.68 -41.21
CA PRO A 491 -5.09 13.88 -41.30
C PRO A 491 -3.93 14.37 -40.42
N THR A 492 -4.12 15.44 -39.64
CA THR A 492 -3.02 16.12 -38.91
C THR A 492 -2.24 15.14 -38.01
N ALA A 493 -2.91 14.33 -37.21
CA ALA A 493 -2.24 13.36 -36.35
C ALA A 493 -1.52 12.27 -37.16
N ARG A 494 -2.18 11.72 -38.19
CA ARG A 494 -1.56 10.70 -39.07
C ARG A 494 -0.34 11.21 -39.82
N LYS A 495 -0.38 12.46 -40.29
CA LYS A 495 0.80 13.09 -40.91
C LYS A 495 1.95 13.21 -39.91
N TYR A 496 1.67 13.71 -38.72
CA TYR A 496 2.67 13.83 -37.65
C TYR A 496 3.32 12.49 -37.32
N MET A 497 2.51 11.41 -37.20
CA MET A 497 3.00 10.06 -36.94
C MET A 497 3.82 9.53 -38.13
N ALA A 498 3.32 9.68 -39.36
CA ALA A 498 3.99 9.18 -40.58
C ALA A 498 5.34 9.87 -40.87
N GLU A 499 5.49 11.15 -40.55
CA GLU A 499 6.75 11.86 -40.62
C GLU A 499 7.82 11.25 -39.70
N ARG A 500 7.43 10.69 -38.56
CA ARG A 500 8.30 10.21 -37.47
C ARG A 500 8.48 8.72 -37.45
N ALA A 501 7.52 7.96 -37.91
CA ALA A 501 7.50 6.52 -37.76
C ALA A 501 6.93 5.80 -38.99
N GLU A 502 7.30 4.54 -39.09
CA GLU A 502 6.69 3.60 -40.02
C GLU A 502 5.60 2.81 -39.28
N LEU A 503 4.42 2.68 -39.90
CA LEU A 503 3.36 1.83 -39.40
C LEU A 503 3.68 0.38 -39.78
N LEU A 504 4.15 -0.41 -38.83
CA LEU A 504 4.47 -1.83 -39.03
C LEU A 504 3.22 -2.69 -39.17
N GLY A 505 2.13 -2.29 -38.53
CA GLY A 505 0.87 -3.02 -38.59
C GLY A 505 -0.24 -2.35 -37.81
N ALA A 506 -1.47 -2.71 -38.16
CA ALA A 506 -2.68 -2.28 -37.50
C ALA A 506 -3.67 -3.44 -37.39
N ILE A 507 -4.29 -3.62 -36.23
CA ILE A 507 -5.29 -4.67 -35.98
C ILE A 507 -6.54 -4.01 -35.42
N ARG A 508 -7.66 -4.07 -36.13
CA ARG A 508 -8.96 -3.62 -35.60
C ARG A 508 -9.56 -4.69 -34.72
N LEU A 509 -9.81 -4.35 -33.46
CA LEU A 509 -10.46 -5.24 -32.51
C LEU A 509 -11.99 -5.20 -32.70
N PRO A 510 -12.69 -6.33 -32.43
CA PRO A 510 -14.15 -6.33 -32.44
C PRO A 510 -14.69 -5.42 -31.33
N ASN A 511 -15.88 -4.85 -31.53
CA ASN A 511 -16.52 -3.99 -30.54
C ASN A 511 -16.81 -4.66 -29.19
N THR A 512 -16.69 -6.00 -29.12
CA THR A 512 -16.86 -6.79 -27.90
C THR A 512 -15.57 -6.98 -27.11
N ALA A 513 -14.43 -6.55 -27.62
CA ALA A 513 -13.12 -6.76 -26.99
C ALA A 513 -13.01 -6.23 -25.56
N PHE A 514 -13.73 -5.14 -25.25
CA PHE A 514 -13.78 -4.52 -23.90
C PHE A 514 -15.11 -4.72 -23.18
N LYS A 515 -16.02 -5.57 -23.73
CA LYS A 515 -17.35 -5.77 -23.14
C LYS A 515 -17.28 -6.45 -21.77
N GLN A 516 -16.35 -7.39 -21.59
CA GLN A 516 -16.20 -8.12 -20.31
C GLN A 516 -15.45 -7.29 -19.26
N THR A 517 -14.46 -6.51 -19.66
CA THR A 517 -13.60 -5.75 -18.74
C THR A 517 -14.18 -4.37 -18.39
N ALA A 518 -14.83 -3.70 -19.33
CA ALA A 518 -15.30 -2.32 -19.18
C ALA A 518 -16.78 -2.08 -19.52
N ASN A 519 -17.53 -3.13 -19.85
CA ASN A 519 -18.94 -3.03 -20.26
C ASN A 519 -19.21 -2.00 -21.37
N THR A 520 -18.25 -1.81 -22.28
CA THR A 520 -18.33 -0.88 -23.42
C THR A 520 -18.22 -1.61 -24.75
N GLU A 521 -18.85 -1.08 -25.78
CA GLU A 521 -18.80 -1.59 -27.16
C GLU A 521 -17.96 -0.66 -28.06
N ALA A 522 -16.82 -0.19 -27.55
CA ALA A 522 -15.92 0.66 -28.32
C ALA A 522 -15.12 -0.15 -29.35
N VAL A 523 -15.11 0.32 -30.60
CA VAL A 523 -14.19 -0.20 -31.62
C VAL A 523 -12.84 0.48 -31.46
N THR A 524 -11.80 -0.33 -31.28
CA THR A 524 -10.42 0.11 -31.06
C THR A 524 -9.47 -0.53 -32.05
N ASP A 525 -8.33 0.10 -32.23
CA ASP A 525 -7.24 -0.40 -33.08
C ASP A 525 -5.99 -0.62 -32.23
N ILE A 526 -5.26 -1.71 -32.49
CA ILE A 526 -3.89 -1.88 -32.03
C ILE A 526 -2.99 -1.38 -33.16
N LEU A 527 -2.10 -0.45 -32.84
CA LEU A 527 -1.16 0.13 -33.79
C LEU A 527 0.26 -0.15 -33.36
N PHE A 528 1.09 -0.56 -34.31
CA PHE A 528 2.52 -0.79 -34.11
C PHE A 528 3.31 0.17 -35.02
N PHE A 529 4.09 1.03 -34.40
CA PHE A 529 4.95 1.98 -35.08
C PHE A 529 6.42 1.70 -34.78
N GLN A 530 7.28 1.84 -35.76
CA GLN A 530 8.73 1.89 -35.57
C GLN A 530 9.22 3.30 -35.85
N LYS A 531 9.91 3.93 -34.90
CA LYS A 531 10.46 5.27 -35.10
C LYS A 531 11.53 5.27 -36.16
N ARG A 532 11.45 6.22 -37.08
CA ARG A 532 12.45 6.42 -38.13
C ARG A 532 13.73 7.01 -37.55
N GLU A 533 14.86 6.76 -38.20
CA GLU A 533 16.13 7.40 -37.84
C GLU A 533 16.07 8.91 -38.10
N GLU A 534 15.43 9.32 -39.17
CA GLU A 534 15.22 10.72 -39.53
C GLU A 534 13.75 10.97 -39.88
N LYS A 535 13.26 12.16 -39.53
CA LYS A 535 11.93 12.60 -39.94
C LYS A 535 11.86 12.79 -41.44
N ILE A 536 10.83 12.26 -42.06
CA ILE A 536 10.57 12.52 -43.48
C ILE A 536 9.70 13.76 -43.66
N SER A 537 9.92 14.51 -44.75
CA SER A 537 9.16 15.72 -45.09
C SER A 537 7.88 15.40 -45.87
#